data_90cc08a5068a2b7e0f29bd85a32bd3ce
#
_entry.id   90cc08a5068a2b7e0f29bd85a32bd3ce
#
_cell.length_a   1.000
_cell.length_b   1.000
_cell.length_c   1.000
_cell.angle_alpha   90.00
_cell.angle_beta   90.00
_cell.angle_gamma   90.00
#
_symmetry.space_group_name_H-M   'P 1'
#
loop_
_entity.id
_entity.type
_entity.pdbx_description
1 polymer ?
#
loop_
_entity_poly.entity_id
_entity_poly.type
_entity_poly.pdbx_seq_one_letter_code
_entity_poly.pdbx_strand_id
1 'polypeptide(L)'
;MRRDFKRHLNSLAPLYEFSETIMAEQNLPDGVRFPVHLAMEELFVNMVHYNPTVTTDIEVTVSVDDKVTVALVDNGGTRFDVTVKRDVDTDSPLEERKPGGLGVHLVQNLVDTLEYEYQDGRGEVIFTKGSGT
;
A
#
# COMPACT_ATOMS: atom_id res chain seq x y z
N MET A 1 2.69 -6.35 -13.80
CA MET A 1 3.92 -5.55 -14.00
C MET A 1 4.54 -5.21 -12.65
N ARG A 2 5.85 -5.23 -12.60
CA ARG A 2 6.59 -4.94 -11.38
C ARG A 2 7.54 -3.77 -11.61
N ARG A 3 7.68 -2.91 -10.59
CA ARG A 3 8.67 -1.83 -10.59
C ARG A 3 9.14 -1.59 -9.17
N ASP A 4 10.44 -1.25 -9.03
CA ASP A 4 11.04 -0.88 -7.75
C ASP A 4 11.02 0.64 -7.61
N PHE A 5 10.72 1.12 -6.41
CA PHE A 5 10.64 2.55 -6.11
C PHE A 5 11.55 2.86 -4.94
N LYS A 6 12.26 3.98 -5.02
CA LYS A 6 13.08 4.43 -3.90
C LYS A 6 12.20 4.65 -2.68
N ARG A 7 12.72 4.29 -1.52
CA ARG A 7 12.03 4.46 -0.24
C ARG A 7 12.08 5.93 0.15
N HIS A 8 11.24 6.73 -0.48
CA HIS A 8 11.14 8.16 -0.29
C HIS A 8 9.77 8.67 -0.74
N LEU A 9 9.26 9.71 -0.05
CA LEU A 9 7.96 10.27 -0.39
C LEU A 9 7.91 10.84 -1.82
N ASN A 10 9.04 11.22 -2.39
CA ASN A 10 9.11 11.67 -3.78
C ASN A 10 8.72 10.57 -4.77
N SER A 11 8.69 9.31 -4.34
CA SER A 11 8.28 8.19 -5.19
C SER A 11 6.76 8.09 -5.36
N LEU A 12 5.97 8.86 -4.58
CA LEU A 12 4.51 8.79 -4.66
C LEU A 12 3.97 9.17 -6.04
N ALA A 13 4.53 10.20 -6.68
CA ALA A 13 4.09 10.60 -8.02
C ALA A 13 4.39 9.51 -9.07
N PRO A 14 5.64 9.00 -9.19
CA PRO A 14 5.89 7.90 -10.13
C PRO A 14 5.14 6.61 -9.77
N LEU A 15 4.88 6.36 -8.49
CA LEU A 15 4.06 5.21 -8.07
C LEU A 15 2.63 5.34 -8.61
N TYR A 16 2.03 6.52 -8.47
CA TYR A 16 0.69 6.81 -9.00
C TYR A 16 0.67 6.61 -10.52
N GLU A 17 1.64 7.18 -11.24
CA GLU A 17 1.71 7.06 -12.70
C GLU A 17 1.84 5.62 -13.16
N PHE A 18 2.65 4.82 -12.46
CA PHE A 18 2.83 3.40 -12.76
C PHE A 18 1.51 2.64 -12.67
N SER A 19 0.79 2.77 -11.56
CA SER A 19 -0.46 2.05 -11.36
C SER A 19 -1.59 2.61 -12.24
N GLU A 20 -1.64 3.93 -12.43
CA GLU A 20 -2.67 4.55 -13.27
C GLU A 20 -2.56 4.11 -14.73
N THR A 21 -1.34 4.01 -15.25
CA THR A 21 -1.11 3.53 -16.61
C THR A 21 -1.67 2.12 -16.80
N ILE A 22 -1.41 1.23 -15.84
CA ILE A 22 -1.88 -0.15 -15.90
C ILE A 22 -3.41 -0.21 -15.84
N MET A 23 -4.00 0.52 -14.90
CA MET A 23 -5.45 0.49 -14.71
C MET A 23 -6.22 1.19 -15.83
N ALA A 24 -5.66 2.27 -16.38
CA ALA A 24 -6.27 2.98 -17.49
C ALA A 24 -6.32 2.12 -18.75
N GLU A 25 -5.27 1.33 -19.00
CA GLU A 25 -5.24 0.41 -20.14
C GLU A 25 -6.35 -0.64 -20.04
N GLN A 26 -6.77 -0.98 -18.84
CA GLN A 26 -7.84 -1.93 -18.60
C GLN A 26 -9.23 -1.28 -18.51
N ASN A 27 -9.31 0.04 -18.67
CA ASN A 27 -10.56 0.81 -18.62
C ASN A 27 -11.33 0.63 -17.31
N LEU A 28 -10.61 0.54 -16.18
CA LEU A 28 -11.25 0.35 -14.88
C LEU A 28 -11.99 1.62 -14.45
N PRO A 29 -13.17 1.49 -13.81
CA PRO A 29 -13.91 2.67 -13.36
C PRO A 29 -13.24 3.34 -12.15
N ASP A 30 -13.59 4.61 -11.92
CA ASP A 30 -13.05 5.40 -10.80
C ASP A 30 -13.31 4.76 -9.44
N GLY A 31 -14.44 4.06 -9.30
CA GLY A 31 -14.75 3.34 -8.06
C GLY A 31 -13.79 2.20 -7.72
N VAL A 32 -12.98 1.76 -8.68
CA VAL A 32 -11.92 0.78 -8.47
C VAL A 32 -10.56 1.48 -8.39
N ARG A 33 -10.31 2.40 -9.32
CA ARG A 33 -8.99 3.08 -9.42
C ARG A 33 -8.66 3.91 -8.18
N PHE A 34 -9.62 4.68 -7.70
CA PHE A 34 -9.40 5.55 -6.55
C PHE A 34 -9.04 4.77 -5.28
N PRO A 35 -9.81 3.74 -4.87
CA PRO A 35 -9.43 2.94 -3.69
C PRO A 35 -8.08 2.26 -3.83
N VAL A 36 -7.73 1.77 -5.03
CA VAL A 36 -6.43 1.13 -5.26
C VAL A 36 -5.29 2.13 -5.08
N HIS A 37 -5.42 3.32 -5.69
CA HIS A 37 -4.40 4.37 -5.53
C HIS A 37 -4.21 4.77 -4.08
N LEU A 38 -5.31 4.99 -3.37
CA LEU A 38 -5.24 5.43 -1.98
C LEU A 38 -4.62 4.35 -1.09
N ALA A 39 -5.01 3.08 -1.29
CA ALA A 39 -4.45 1.96 -0.54
C ALA A 39 -2.94 1.83 -0.78
N MET A 40 -2.51 1.91 -2.04
CA MET A 40 -1.08 1.85 -2.39
C MET A 40 -0.30 2.98 -1.72
N GLU A 41 -0.83 4.20 -1.79
CA GLU A 41 -0.18 5.37 -1.21
C GLU A 41 -0.01 5.21 0.29
N GLU A 42 -1.08 4.83 0.99
CA GLU A 42 -1.05 4.66 2.45
C GLU A 42 -0.07 3.57 2.88
N LEU A 43 -0.05 2.44 2.18
CA LEU A 43 0.88 1.36 2.48
C LEU A 43 2.33 1.75 2.19
N PHE A 44 2.57 2.46 1.10
CA PHE A 44 3.91 2.94 0.73
C PHE A 44 4.43 3.94 1.76
N VAL A 45 3.62 4.93 2.12
CA VAL A 45 3.98 5.93 3.14
C VAL A 45 4.28 5.24 4.46
N ASN A 46 3.48 4.24 4.83
CA ASN A 46 3.67 3.46 6.03
C ASN A 46 5.05 2.78 6.06
N MET A 47 5.45 2.17 4.96
CA MET A 47 6.77 1.52 4.85
C MET A 47 7.91 2.53 4.99
N VAL A 48 7.77 3.71 4.38
CA VAL A 48 8.78 4.77 4.49
C VAL A 48 8.92 5.24 5.94
N HIS A 49 7.80 5.48 6.62
CA HIS A 49 7.81 6.05 7.97
C HIS A 49 8.26 5.05 9.04
N TYR A 50 7.90 3.77 8.90
CA TYR A 50 8.22 2.77 9.92
C TYR A 50 9.66 2.26 9.84
N ASN A 51 10.33 2.45 8.71
CA ASN A 51 11.70 1.99 8.51
C ASN A 51 12.57 3.11 7.97
N PRO A 52 12.74 4.23 8.72
CA PRO A 52 13.40 5.42 8.19
C PRO A 52 14.90 5.24 7.94
N THR A 53 15.53 4.23 8.56
CA THR A 53 16.96 3.97 8.37
C THR A 53 17.23 2.92 7.28
N VAL A 54 16.19 2.29 6.76
CA VAL A 54 16.33 1.31 5.68
C VAL A 54 16.43 2.04 4.35
N THR A 55 17.35 1.61 3.50
CA THR A 55 17.64 2.27 2.22
C THR A 55 17.28 1.44 1.00
N THR A 56 16.79 0.21 1.19
CA THR A 56 16.36 -0.65 0.09
C THR A 56 15.12 -0.09 -0.59
N ASP A 57 15.00 -0.35 -1.89
CA ASP A 57 13.81 0.02 -2.65
C ASP A 57 12.60 -0.80 -2.20
N ILE A 58 11.42 -0.25 -2.42
CA ILE A 58 10.15 -0.94 -2.21
C ILE A 58 9.71 -1.50 -3.56
N GLU A 59 9.46 -2.81 -3.62
CA GLU A 59 9.01 -3.46 -4.84
C GLU A 59 7.50 -3.43 -4.91
N VAL A 60 6.95 -3.01 -6.06
CA VAL A 60 5.51 -2.93 -6.26
C VAL A 60 5.13 -3.72 -7.51
N THR A 61 4.16 -4.60 -7.36
CA THR A 61 3.61 -5.39 -8.46
C THR A 61 2.11 -5.09 -8.57
N VAL A 62 1.66 -4.80 -9.78
CA VAL A 62 0.24 -4.57 -10.08
C VAL A 62 -0.17 -5.50 -11.21
N SER A 63 -1.24 -6.23 -11.01
CA SER A 63 -1.83 -7.08 -12.05
C SER A 63 -3.34 -6.90 -12.07
N VAL A 64 -3.92 -6.99 -13.27
CA VAL A 64 -5.36 -6.84 -13.48
C VAL A 64 -5.87 -8.01 -14.29
N ASP A 65 -6.82 -8.72 -13.74
CA ASP A 65 -7.59 -9.75 -14.44
C ASP A 65 -9.08 -9.53 -14.08
N ASP A 66 -9.73 -10.47 -13.45
CA ASP A 66 -11.09 -10.26 -12.91
C ASP A 66 -11.10 -9.37 -11.66
N LYS A 67 -9.92 -9.07 -11.13
CA LYS A 67 -9.71 -8.15 -10.01
C LYS A 67 -8.33 -7.50 -10.14
N VAL A 68 -8.13 -6.41 -9.42
CA VAL A 68 -6.81 -5.78 -9.29
C VAL A 68 -6.10 -6.42 -8.11
N THR A 69 -4.88 -6.88 -8.32
CA THR A 69 -4.02 -7.41 -7.26
C THR A 69 -2.77 -6.54 -7.17
N VAL A 70 -2.47 -6.06 -5.97
CA VAL A 70 -1.28 -5.23 -5.72
C VAL A 70 -0.47 -5.88 -4.62
N ALA A 71 0.84 -6.00 -4.84
CA ALA A 71 1.78 -6.49 -3.84
C ALA A 71 2.87 -5.43 -3.63
N LEU A 72 3.16 -5.11 -2.37
CA LEU A 72 4.26 -4.24 -1.99
C LEU A 72 5.22 -5.06 -1.12
N VAL A 73 6.51 -5.05 -1.48
CA VAL A 73 7.54 -5.80 -0.76
C VAL A 73 8.52 -4.83 -0.12
N ASP A 74 8.71 -4.98 1.18
CA ASP A 74 9.63 -4.19 2.00
C ASP A 74 10.78 -5.09 2.44
N ASN A 75 11.96 -4.88 1.87
CA ASN A 75 13.16 -5.65 2.20
C ASN A 75 13.99 -4.90 3.24
N GLY A 76 14.39 -5.59 4.29
CA GLY A 76 15.23 -5.01 5.34
C GLY A 76 14.47 -4.28 6.44
N GLY A 77 13.14 -4.28 6.35
CA GLY A 77 12.30 -3.62 7.35
C GLY A 77 11.99 -4.53 8.54
N THR A 78 11.29 -3.95 9.51
CA THR A 78 10.78 -4.69 10.66
C THR A 78 9.36 -5.20 10.36
N ARG A 79 8.94 -6.19 11.13
CA ARG A 79 7.59 -6.72 10.99
C ARG A 79 6.57 -5.63 11.35
N PHE A 80 5.61 -5.41 10.46
CA PHE A 80 4.48 -4.51 10.71
C PHE A 80 3.24 -5.08 10.04
N ASP A 81 2.45 -5.84 10.80
CA ASP A 81 1.28 -6.54 10.26
C ASP A 81 0.11 -5.57 10.05
N VAL A 82 -0.17 -5.25 8.81
CA VAL A 82 -1.23 -4.33 8.41
C VAL A 82 -2.62 -4.96 8.46
N THR A 83 -2.71 -6.28 8.67
CA THR A 83 -4.00 -6.97 8.76
C THR A 83 -4.58 -6.94 10.17
N VAL A 84 -3.76 -6.63 11.17
CA VAL A 84 -4.21 -6.55 12.56
C VAL A 84 -5.04 -5.29 12.75
N LYS A 85 -6.22 -5.43 13.35
CA LYS A 85 -7.03 -4.27 13.70
C LYS A 85 -6.38 -3.55 14.88
N ARG A 86 -6.18 -2.25 14.71
CA ARG A 86 -5.62 -1.39 15.73
C ARG A 86 -6.65 -0.35 16.13
N ASP A 87 -6.63 0.04 17.39
CA ASP A 87 -7.48 1.14 17.85
C ASP A 87 -7.02 2.41 17.15
N VAL A 88 -7.98 3.08 16.50
CA VAL A 88 -7.70 4.35 15.85
C VAL A 88 -7.87 5.44 16.89
N ASP A 89 -6.78 6.17 17.16
CA ASP A 89 -6.80 7.30 18.08
C ASP A 89 -7.36 8.53 17.35
N THR A 90 -8.66 8.77 17.52
CA THR A 90 -9.31 9.92 16.92
C THR A 90 -9.47 11.08 17.89
N ASP A 91 -9.16 10.85 19.18
CA ASP A 91 -9.32 11.85 20.23
C ASP A 91 -8.06 12.70 20.45
N SER A 92 -6.88 12.19 20.06
CA SER A 92 -5.64 12.93 20.18
C SER A 92 -5.39 13.84 18.99
N PRO A 93 -4.65 14.95 19.15
CA PRO A 93 -4.19 15.75 18.02
C PRO A 93 -3.44 14.90 16.99
N LEU A 94 -3.52 15.28 15.72
CA LEU A 94 -2.87 14.52 14.64
C LEU A 94 -1.38 14.29 14.87
N GLU A 95 -0.67 15.28 15.40
CA GLU A 95 0.76 15.18 15.66
C GLU A 95 1.12 14.17 16.76
N GLU A 96 0.16 13.79 17.60
CA GLU A 96 0.37 12.80 18.65
C GLU A 96 -0.03 11.39 18.24
N ARG A 97 -0.67 11.23 17.07
CA ARG A 97 -1.11 9.92 16.59
C ARG A 97 0.07 9.14 16.03
N LYS A 98 0.05 7.83 16.25
CA LYS A 98 1.09 6.95 15.72
C LYS A 98 1.01 6.92 14.19
N PRO A 99 2.15 7.00 13.49
CA PRO A 99 2.17 6.86 12.03
C PRO A 99 1.49 5.56 11.58
N GLY A 100 0.74 5.62 10.50
CA GLY A 100 0.13 4.45 9.87
C GLY A 100 -1.13 3.92 10.53
N GLY A 101 -1.47 4.37 11.75
CA GLY A 101 -2.66 3.87 12.45
C GLY A 101 -3.94 4.13 11.68
N LEU A 102 -4.19 5.38 11.33
CA LEU A 102 -5.38 5.78 10.58
C LEU A 102 -5.31 5.31 9.12
N GLY A 103 -4.15 5.44 8.48
CA GLY A 103 -3.94 5.03 7.10
C GLY A 103 -4.18 3.53 6.90
N VAL A 104 -3.64 2.69 7.80
CA VAL A 104 -3.84 1.24 7.74
C VAL A 104 -5.32 0.90 7.94
N HIS A 105 -5.99 1.57 8.88
CA HIS A 105 -7.43 1.39 9.10
C HIS A 105 -8.21 1.70 7.83
N LEU A 106 -7.86 2.79 7.15
CA LEU A 106 -8.49 3.19 5.90
C LEU A 106 -8.31 2.10 4.83
N VAL A 107 -7.09 1.58 4.68
CA VAL A 107 -6.80 0.51 3.72
C VAL A 107 -7.68 -0.71 3.99
N GLN A 108 -7.80 -1.12 5.25
CA GLN A 108 -8.63 -2.27 5.63
C GLN A 108 -10.09 -2.12 5.20
N ASN A 109 -10.56 -0.89 5.06
CA ASN A 109 -11.95 -0.60 4.64
C ASN A 109 -12.10 -0.36 3.14
N LEU A 110 -11.01 -0.07 2.42
CA LEU A 110 -11.06 0.25 1.00
C LEU A 110 -10.92 -0.96 0.08
N VAL A 111 -10.21 -1.99 0.52
CA VAL A 111 -9.87 -3.13 -0.32
C VAL A 111 -10.73 -4.34 0.02
N ASP A 112 -10.80 -5.28 -0.91
CA ASP A 112 -11.60 -6.49 -0.72
C ASP A 112 -10.88 -7.53 0.13
N THR A 113 -9.57 -7.70 -0.10
CA THR A 113 -8.73 -8.59 0.72
C THR A 113 -7.41 -7.88 1.04
N LEU A 114 -6.84 -8.21 2.19
CA LEU A 114 -5.56 -7.68 2.63
C LEU A 114 -4.82 -8.79 3.36
N GLU A 115 -3.62 -9.12 2.88
CA GLU A 115 -2.77 -10.17 3.45
C GLU A 115 -1.38 -9.62 3.71
N TYR A 116 -0.69 -10.19 4.71
CA TYR A 116 0.65 -9.80 5.08
C TYR A 116 1.47 -11.03 5.44
N GLU A 117 2.70 -11.10 4.92
CA GLU A 117 3.68 -12.12 5.29
C GLU A 117 5.00 -11.44 5.62
N TYR A 118 5.69 -11.95 6.62
CA TYR A 118 7.01 -11.46 7.02
C TYR A 118 7.93 -12.64 7.29
N GLN A 119 9.09 -12.64 6.63
CA GLN A 119 10.11 -13.68 6.82
C GLN A 119 11.49 -13.10 6.55
N ASP A 120 12.39 -13.24 7.51
CA ASP A 120 13.82 -12.89 7.37
C ASP A 120 14.06 -11.46 6.87
N GLY A 121 13.34 -10.50 7.43
CA GLY A 121 13.48 -9.09 7.05
C GLY A 121 12.71 -8.68 5.81
N ARG A 122 11.96 -9.61 5.19
CA ARG A 122 11.15 -9.33 4.00
C ARG A 122 9.67 -9.34 4.37
N GLY A 123 9.03 -8.18 4.30
CA GLY A 123 7.60 -8.04 4.51
C GLY A 123 6.89 -7.87 3.18
N GLU A 124 5.80 -8.61 2.97
CA GLU A 124 4.99 -8.49 1.76
C GLU A 124 3.54 -8.22 2.13
N VAL A 125 2.98 -7.14 1.60
CA VAL A 125 1.57 -6.80 1.72
C VAL A 125 0.91 -7.04 0.38
N ILE A 126 -0.17 -7.82 0.36
CA ILE A 126 -0.94 -8.09 -0.86
C ILE A 126 -2.38 -7.70 -0.62
N PHE A 127 -2.95 -6.88 -1.52
CA PHE A 127 -4.37 -6.59 -1.44
C PHE A 127 -5.03 -6.77 -2.80
N THR A 128 -6.35 -6.99 -2.77
CA THR A 128 -7.14 -7.09 -3.99
C THR A 128 -8.32 -6.15 -3.93
N LYS A 129 -8.76 -5.74 -5.13
CA LYS A 129 -9.98 -4.95 -5.30
C LYS A 129 -10.68 -5.43 -6.56
N GLY A 130 -11.98 -5.69 -6.48
CA GLY A 130 -12.75 -6.12 -7.64
C GLY A 130 -12.68 -5.10 -8.77
N SER A 131 -12.69 -5.61 -10.02
CA SER A 131 -12.49 -4.76 -11.22
C SER A 131 -13.76 -4.01 -11.64
N GLY A 132 -14.81 -4.01 -10.85
CA GLY A 132 -16.00 -3.22 -11.09
C GLY A 132 -17.09 -3.93 -11.89
N THR A 133 -16.98 -5.23 -12.09
CA THR A 133 -18.00 -6.02 -12.78
C THR A 133 -18.80 -6.86 -11.81
#